data_e6282363765e4f07493da9703168efc1
#
_entry.id   e6282363765e4f07493da9703168efc1
#
_cell.length_a   1.000
_cell.length_b   1.000
_cell.length_c   1.000
_cell.angle_alpha   90.00
_cell.angle_beta   90.00
_cell.angle_gamma   90.00
#
_symmetry.space_group_name_H-M   'P 1'
#
loop_
_entity.id
_entity.type
_entity.pdbx_description
1 polymer ?
#
loop_
_entity_poly.entity_id
_entity_poly.type
_entity_poly.pdbx_seq_one_letter_code
_entity_poly.pdbx_strand_id
1 'polypeptide(L)'
;MSWAVGLWAAHRSPRLGRLAVVVGLAWLGVWVALQYRPDVAVMLIPVGLLARLEGTGAVPGFMLIVGAAMGAAALPRQRVLARVSTAVGAAFFAYGGMWMLQPEPTLGAPTRQAGRVLQSTDYTCVAAATATALGMVGVETTEDEMAGLTGTRPIAGSTLVRAYDGVTRKLAGRATRAVLLSAEVDDLATLPTPMLTSLRLGQASRHMVVVLDAGGETVHLFDPSIGDRWMPRADFDAAYVGQVIVFAPRGG
;
A
#
# COMPACT_ATOMS: atom_id res chain seq x y z
N MET A 1 21.14 0.60 -11.37
CA MET A 1 21.42 1.59 -12.45
C MET A 1 21.40 3.04 -11.94
N SER A 2 20.39 3.51 -11.23
CA SER A 2 20.27 4.93 -10.76
C SER A 2 21.49 5.43 -9.96
N TRP A 3 22.06 4.59 -9.07
CA TRP A 3 23.27 4.91 -8.33
C TRP A 3 24.48 5.18 -9.24
N ALA A 4 24.71 4.33 -10.23
CA ALA A 4 25.82 4.51 -11.17
C ALA A 4 25.66 5.78 -12.02
N VAL A 5 24.43 6.15 -12.37
CA VAL A 5 24.12 7.41 -13.07
C VAL A 5 24.44 8.60 -12.19
N GLY A 6 24.04 8.59 -10.92
CA GLY A 6 24.35 9.67 -9.98
C GLY A 6 25.85 9.82 -9.75
N LEU A 7 26.57 8.72 -9.56
CA LEU A 7 28.01 8.67 -9.41
C LEU A 7 28.72 9.25 -10.65
N TRP A 8 28.36 8.76 -11.83
CA TRP A 8 28.90 9.25 -13.10
C TRP A 8 28.64 10.74 -13.30
N ALA A 9 27.41 11.20 -13.06
CA ALA A 9 27.06 12.61 -13.21
C ALA A 9 27.91 13.52 -12.33
N ALA A 10 28.13 13.14 -11.08
CA ALA A 10 28.92 13.92 -10.13
C ALA A 10 30.41 13.93 -10.49
N HIS A 11 30.95 12.82 -10.99
CA HIS A 11 32.34 12.76 -11.51
C HIS A 11 32.52 13.59 -12.77
N ARG A 12 31.51 13.68 -13.65
CA ARG A 12 31.59 14.42 -14.91
C ARG A 12 31.59 15.93 -14.68
N SER A 13 30.73 16.43 -13.81
CA SER A 13 30.73 17.83 -13.39
C SER A 13 29.90 18.09 -12.13
N PRO A 14 30.24 19.09 -11.30
CA PRO A 14 29.44 19.48 -10.14
C PRO A 14 27.99 19.91 -10.50
N ARG A 15 27.78 20.40 -11.73
CA ARG A 15 26.44 20.79 -12.21
C ARG A 15 25.57 19.56 -12.45
N LEU A 16 26.11 18.52 -13.10
CA LEU A 16 25.42 17.27 -13.35
C LEU A 16 25.15 16.52 -12.03
N GLY A 17 26.06 16.55 -11.07
CA GLY A 17 25.85 16.00 -9.74
C GLY A 17 24.67 16.68 -9.01
N ARG A 18 24.60 18.01 -9.04
CA ARG A 18 23.45 18.75 -8.48
C ARG A 18 22.15 18.45 -9.20
N LEU A 19 22.17 18.35 -10.52
CA LEU A 19 20.99 17.96 -11.29
C LEU A 19 20.49 16.56 -10.89
N ALA A 20 21.40 15.58 -10.72
CA ALA A 20 21.04 14.24 -10.26
C ALA A 20 20.37 14.26 -8.88
N VAL A 21 20.84 15.08 -7.95
CA VAL A 21 20.20 15.26 -6.63
C VAL A 21 18.79 15.85 -6.80
N VAL A 22 18.63 16.91 -7.59
CA VAL A 22 17.31 17.54 -7.83
C VAL A 22 16.34 16.55 -8.45
N VAL A 23 16.76 15.79 -9.45
CA VAL A 23 15.93 14.73 -10.08
C VAL A 23 15.56 13.64 -9.08
N GLY A 24 16.50 13.22 -8.25
CA GLY A 24 16.24 12.24 -7.19
C GLY A 24 15.23 12.72 -6.14
N LEU A 25 15.35 13.99 -5.71
CA LEU A 25 14.40 14.61 -4.78
C LEU A 25 13.01 14.78 -5.42
N ALA A 26 12.95 15.21 -6.68
CA ALA A 26 11.69 15.32 -7.42
C ALA A 26 11.00 13.95 -7.53
N TRP A 27 11.74 12.89 -7.86
CA TRP A 27 11.23 11.52 -7.88
C TRP A 27 10.66 11.10 -6.52
N LEU A 28 11.41 11.35 -5.43
CA LEU A 28 10.94 11.02 -4.07
C LEU A 28 9.68 11.80 -3.72
N GLY A 29 9.61 13.09 -4.05
CA GLY A 29 8.43 13.93 -3.83
C GLY A 29 7.20 13.40 -4.56
N VAL A 30 7.34 13.06 -5.84
CA VAL A 30 6.25 12.45 -6.64
C VAL A 30 5.84 11.12 -6.04
N TRP A 31 6.80 10.25 -5.70
CA TRP A 31 6.50 8.95 -5.10
C TRP A 31 5.74 9.07 -3.79
N VAL A 32 6.18 9.96 -2.89
CA VAL A 32 5.50 10.24 -1.62
C VAL A 32 4.08 10.77 -1.88
N ALA A 33 3.90 11.72 -2.79
CA ALA A 33 2.57 12.25 -3.14
C ALA A 33 1.62 11.14 -3.62
N LEU A 34 2.10 10.22 -4.45
CA LEU A 34 1.31 9.07 -4.94
C LEU A 34 0.92 8.11 -3.81
N GLN A 35 1.73 7.98 -2.74
CA GLN A 35 1.38 7.17 -1.57
C GLN A 35 0.26 7.79 -0.73
N TYR A 36 0.15 9.13 -0.71
CA TYR A 36 -0.94 9.84 -0.03
C TYR A 36 -2.24 9.88 -0.84
N ARG A 37 -2.17 9.74 -2.17
CA ARG A 37 -3.31 9.80 -3.09
C ARG A 37 -3.32 8.58 -4.03
N PRO A 38 -3.54 7.37 -3.47
CA PRO A 38 -3.55 6.14 -4.26
C PRO A 38 -4.70 6.11 -5.29
N ASP A 39 -5.80 6.82 -5.04
CA ASP A 39 -6.89 7.04 -6.00
C ASP A 39 -6.39 7.74 -7.28
N VAL A 40 -5.54 8.75 -7.14
CA VAL A 40 -4.88 9.42 -8.29
C VAL A 40 -3.79 8.52 -8.88
N ALA A 41 -3.03 7.84 -8.04
CA ALA A 41 -1.93 6.98 -8.50
C ALA A 41 -2.43 5.86 -9.43
N VAL A 42 -3.56 5.21 -9.12
CA VAL A 42 -4.12 4.14 -9.96
C VAL A 42 -4.72 4.63 -11.28
N MET A 43 -5.00 5.93 -11.40
CA MET A 43 -5.40 6.54 -12.68
C MET A 43 -4.20 6.79 -13.60
N LEU A 44 -3.02 7.05 -13.01
CA LEU A 44 -1.80 7.40 -13.75
C LEU A 44 -0.91 6.18 -14.04
N ILE A 45 -0.94 5.18 -13.17
CA ILE A 45 -0.05 4.02 -13.21
C ILE A 45 -0.92 2.75 -13.12
N PRO A 46 -0.71 1.74 -14.01
CA PRO A 46 -1.40 0.48 -13.88
C PRO A 46 -1.26 -0.11 -12.47
N VAL A 47 -2.38 -0.48 -11.85
CA VAL A 47 -2.43 -0.89 -10.45
C VAL A 47 -1.46 -2.03 -10.12
N GLY A 48 -1.32 -3.02 -11.01
CA GLY A 48 -0.37 -4.13 -10.82
C GLY A 48 1.10 -3.67 -10.79
N LEU A 49 1.45 -2.60 -11.52
CA LEU A 49 2.78 -2.00 -11.44
C LEU A 49 2.93 -1.20 -10.14
N LEU A 50 1.93 -0.40 -9.78
CA LEU A 50 1.93 0.36 -8.54
C LEU A 50 2.08 -0.54 -7.32
N ALA A 51 1.31 -1.65 -7.25
CA ALA A 51 1.38 -2.64 -6.19
C ALA A 51 2.76 -3.31 -6.07
N ARG A 52 3.43 -3.56 -7.20
CA ARG A 52 4.81 -4.10 -7.21
C ARG A 52 5.85 -3.08 -6.76
N LEU A 53 5.64 -1.81 -7.05
CA LEU A 53 6.54 -0.72 -6.67
C LEU A 53 6.36 -0.29 -5.22
N GLU A 54 5.26 -0.66 -4.56
CA GLU A 54 5.08 -0.39 -3.13
C GLU A 54 6.24 -0.95 -2.30
N GLY A 55 6.81 -0.11 -1.45
CA GLY A 55 8.01 -0.42 -0.67
C GLY A 55 9.34 -0.23 -1.43
N THR A 56 9.35 -0.21 -2.76
CA THR A 56 10.59 -0.09 -3.56
C THR A 56 10.62 1.11 -4.50
N GLY A 57 9.50 1.75 -4.78
CA GLY A 57 9.41 2.85 -5.75
C GLY A 57 10.21 4.11 -5.39
N ALA A 58 10.52 4.32 -4.10
CA ALA A 58 11.43 5.38 -3.65
C ALA A 58 12.90 5.08 -3.96
N VAL A 59 13.27 3.80 -4.12
CA VAL A 59 14.68 3.35 -4.28
C VAL A 59 15.40 4.05 -5.43
N PRO A 60 14.85 4.18 -6.65
CA PRO A 60 15.57 4.82 -7.75
C PRO A 60 15.98 6.27 -7.45
N GLY A 61 15.09 7.08 -6.89
CA GLY A 61 15.40 8.47 -6.53
C GLY A 61 16.44 8.57 -5.43
N PHE A 62 16.27 7.75 -4.39
CA PHE A 62 17.23 7.69 -3.29
C PHE A 62 18.63 7.25 -3.76
N MET A 63 18.73 6.21 -4.57
CA MET A 63 19.99 5.73 -5.12
C MET A 63 20.67 6.75 -6.04
N LEU A 64 19.90 7.54 -6.76
CA LEU A 64 20.45 8.64 -7.58
C LEU A 64 21.13 9.70 -6.71
N ILE A 65 20.49 10.08 -5.59
CA ILE A 65 21.04 11.05 -4.62
C ILE A 65 22.31 10.50 -3.97
N VAL A 66 22.29 9.26 -3.52
CA VAL A 66 23.44 8.59 -2.89
C VAL A 66 24.61 8.51 -3.87
N GLY A 67 24.37 8.11 -5.12
CA GLY A 67 25.40 8.06 -6.17
C GLY A 67 26.01 9.44 -6.44
N ALA A 68 25.19 10.48 -6.52
CA ALA A 68 25.68 11.87 -6.73
C ALA A 68 26.50 12.36 -5.53
N ALA A 69 26.08 12.07 -4.30
CA ALA A 69 26.81 12.42 -3.08
C ALA A 69 28.17 11.69 -2.99
N MET A 70 28.21 10.42 -3.36
CA MET A 70 29.46 9.65 -3.42
C MET A 70 30.42 10.18 -4.49
N GLY A 71 29.91 10.55 -5.68
CA GLY A 71 30.69 11.16 -6.73
C GLY A 71 31.28 12.50 -6.33
N ALA A 72 30.50 13.33 -5.62
CA ALA A 72 30.98 14.62 -5.10
C ALA A 72 32.03 14.45 -3.98
N ALA A 73 32.01 13.36 -3.27
CA ALA A 73 32.94 13.08 -2.16
C ALA A 73 34.35 12.61 -2.61
N ALA A 74 34.55 12.37 -3.88
CA ALA A 74 35.91 12.25 -4.43
C ALA A 74 36.75 13.52 -4.19
N LEU A 75 36.10 14.63 -3.82
CA LEU A 75 36.75 15.87 -3.37
C LEU A 75 37.17 15.75 -1.90
N PRO A 76 38.41 16.07 -1.51
CA PRO A 76 38.97 15.84 -0.17
C PRO A 76 38.15 16.43 0.99
N ARG A 77 37.42 17.52 0.75
CA ARG A 77 36.58 18.20 1.75
C ARG A 77 35.24 17.53 2.05
N GLN A 78 34.83 16.50 1.29
CA GLN A 78 33.47 15.91 1.39
C GLN A 78 33.46 14.44 1.82
N ARG A 79 34.58 13.91 2.34
CA ARG A 79 34.72 12.51 2.76
C ARG A 79 33.70 12.09 3.83
N VAL A 80 33.32 12.99 4.74
CA VAL A 80 32.32 12.70 5.77
C VAL A 80 30.94 12.52 5.12
N LEU A 81 30.55 13.43 4.22
CA LEU A 81 29.27 13.34 3.53
C LEU A 81 29.16 12.03 2.72
N ALA A 82 30.26 11.60 2.07
CA ALA A 82 30.29 10.32 1.38
C ALA A 82 30.04 9.14 2.28
N ARG A 83 30.73 9.09 3.43
CA ARG A 83 30.57 8.00 4.39
C ARG A 83 29.14 7.91 4.92
N VAL A 84 28.55 9.07 5.27
CA VAL A 84 27.15 9.13 5.73
C VAL A 84 26.21 8.69 4.61
N SER A 85 26.37 9.19 3.39
CA SER A 85 25.50 8.81 2.25
C SER A 85 25.63 7.33 1.91
N THR A 86 26.83 6.76 2.02
CA THR A 86 27.04 5.32 1.80
C THR A 86 26.37 4.50 2.90
N ALA A 87 26.50 4.89 4.17
CA ALA A 87 25.87 4.19 5.30
C ALA A 87 24.34 4.24 5.19
N VAL A 88 23.77 5.41 4.88
CA VAL A 88 22.32 5.59 4.67
C VAL A 88 21.85 4.77 3.45
N GLY A 89 22.60 4.76 2.36
CA GLY A 89 22.32 3.94 1.17
C GLY A 89 22.32 2.45 1.48
N ALA A 90 23.31 1.98 2.24
CA ALA A 90 23.40 0.59 2.64
C ALA A 90 22.25 0.19 3.58
N ALA A 91 21.89 1.05 4.54
CA ALA A 91 20.75 0.82 5.43
C ALA A 91 19.43 0.74 4.66
N PHE A 92 19.22 1.65 3.69
CA PHE A 92 18.03 1.65 2.85
C PHE A 92 17.97 0.42 1.93
N PHE A 93 19.11 -0.03 1.40
CA PHE A 93 19.21 -1.24 0.59
C PHE A 93 18.91 -2.49 1.42
N ALA A 94 19.44 -2.55 2.65
CA ALA A 94 19.16 -3.64 3.59
C ALA A 94 17.66 -3.68 3.97
N TYR A 95 17.04 -2.51 4.21
CA TYR A 95 15.60 -2.41 4.47
C TYR A 95 14.77 -2.89 3.27
N GLY A 96 15.08 -2.44 2.04
CA GLY A 96 14.41 -2.91 0.83
C GLY A 96 14.60 -4.41 0.58
N GLY A 97 15.81 -4.93 0.85
CA GLY A 97 16.11 -6.35 0.77
C GLY A 97 15.30 -7.17 1.78
N MET A 98 15.16 -6.69 3.01
CA MET A 98 14.32 -7.32 4.02
C MET A 98 12.84 -7.41 3.58
N TRP A 99 12.33 -6.37 2.90
CA TRP A 99 10.99 -6.36 2.31
C TRP A 99 10.82 -7.41 1.20
N MET A 100 11.84 -7.58 0.35
CA MET A 100 11.79 -8.51 -0.79
C MET A 100 11.99 -9.97 -0.39
N LEU A 101 12.69 -10.21 0.73
CA LEU A 101 13.07 -11.56 1.20
C LEU A 101 12.13 -12.12 2.26
N GLN A 102 10.97 -11.49 2.50
CA GLN A 102 10.00 -12.04 3.44
C GLN A 102 9.48 -13.40 2.97
N PRO A 103 9.33 -14.37 3.90
CA PRO A 103 8.79 -15.68 3.56
C PRO A 103 7.34 -15.57 3.07
N GLU A 104 6.87 -16.62 2.43
CA GLU A 104 5.45 -16.79 2.14
C GLU A 104 4.65 -16.81 3.44
N PRO A 105 3.40 -16.30 3.46
CA PRO A 105 2.57 -16.32 4.65
C PRO A 105 2.23 -17.77 5.05
N THR A 106 2.37 -18.08 6.33
CA THR A 106 1.85 -19.31 6.88
C THR A 106 0.49 -19.03 7.49
N LEU A 107 -0.57 -19.51 6.86
CA LEU A 107 -1.93 -19.28 7.29
C LEU A 107 -2.37 -20.31 8.32
N GLY A 108 -3.23 -19.88 9.25
CA GLY A 108 -3.92 -20.77 10.17
C GLY A 108 -5.10 -21.48 9.50
N ALA A 109 -5.82 -22.26 10.28
CA ALA A 109 -7.07 -22.86 9.81
C ALA A 109 -8.10 -21.76 9.47
N PRO A 110 -8.78 -21.86 8.32
CA PRO A 110 -9.77 -20.86 7.92
C PRO A 110 -10.95 -20.88 8.90
N THR A 111 -11.27 -19.73 9.46
CA THR A 111 -12.42 -19.54 10.35
C THR A 111 -13.41 -18.59 9.71
N ARG A 112 -14.71 -18.91 9.81
CA ARG A 112 -15.79 -18.06 9.30
C ARG A 112 -16.80 -17.77 10.40
N GLN A 113 -17.29 -16.54 10.43
CA GLN A 113 -18.40 -16.10 11.26
C GLN A 113 -19.51 -15.57 10.35
N ALA A 114 -20.68 -16.18 10.40
CA ALA A 114 -21.83 -15.83 9.55
C ALA A 114 -21.45 -15.73 8.05
N GLY A 115 -20.64 -16.66 7.55
CA GLY A 115 -20.18 -16.71 6.16
C GLY A 115 -19.00 -15.80 5.83
N ARG A 116 -18.61 -14.88 6.73
CA ARG A 116 -17.49 -13.93 6.58
C ARG A 116 -16.20 -14.55 7.11
N VAL A 117 -15.08 -14.19 6.50
CA VAL A 117 -13.76 -14.78 6.78
C VAL A 117 -13.07 -14.02 7.90
N LEU A 118 -12.78 -14.72 9.02
CA LEU A 118 -11.90 -14.19 10.05
C LEU A 118 -10.43 -14.38 9.65
N GLN A 119 -9.57 -13.42 10.00
CA GLN A 119 -8.13 -13.54 9.75
C GLN A 119 -7.52 -14.66 10.58
N SER A 120 -6.67 -15.45 9.96
CA SER A 120 -6.01 -16.58 10.62
C SER A 120 -4.71 -16.18 11.34
N THR A 121 -4.17 -15.00 11.05
CA THR A 121 -2.96 -14.42 11.66
C THR A 121 -3.11 -12.92 11.83
N ASP A 122 -2.24 -12.30 12.63
CA ASP A 122 -2.25 -10.86 12.92
C ASP A 122 -1.88 -9.94 11.74
N TYR A 123 -1.39 -10.51 10.64
CA TYR A 123 -0.97 -9.77 9.42
C TYR A 123 -1.86 -10.06 8.20
N THR A 124 -2.92 -10.84 8.31
CA THR A 124 -3.77 -11.24 7.18
C THR A 124 -5.11 -10.49 7.08
N CYS A 125 -5.28 -9.39 7.81
CA CYS A 125 -6.52 -8.60 7.81
C CYS A 125 -6.96 -8.19 6.38
N VAL A 126 -6.02 -7.82 5.50
CA VAL A 126 -6.33 -7.46 4.11
C VAL A 126 -6.88 -8.65 3.33
N ALA A 127 -6.26 -9.81 3.46
CA ALA A 127 -6.70 -11.03 2.76
C ALA A 127 -8.10 -11.47 3.22
N ALA A 128 -8.34 -11.50 4.54
CA ALA A 128 -9.63 -11.90 5.11
C ALA A 128 -10.74 -10.88 4.80
N ALA A 129 -10.46 -9.57 4.90
CA ALA A 129 -11.42 -8.52 4.54
C ALA A 129 -11.79 -8.59 3.06
N THR A 130 -10.80 -8.75 2.16
CA THR A 130 -11.05 -8.84 0.71
C THR A 130 -11.82 -10.11 0.36
N ALA A 131 -11.51 -11.25 0.99
CA ALA A 131 -12.26 -12.49 0.81
C ALA A 131 -13.72 -12.34 1.27
N THR A 132 -13.95 -11.67 2.41
CA THR A 132 -15.29 -11.37 2.92
C THR A 132 -16.07 -10.49 1.96
N ALA A 133 -15.50 -9.35 1.54
CA ALA A 133 -16.19 -8.42 0.64
C ALA A 133 -16.51 -9.05 -0.72
N LEU A 134 -15.59 -9.84 -1.29
CA LEU A 134 -15.82 -10.58 -2.52
C LEU A 134 -16.94 -11.60 -2.37
N GLY A 135 -16.99 -12.35 -1.26
CA GLY A 135 -18.07 -13.28 -0.95
C GLY A 135 -19.43 -12.59 -0.89
N MET A 136 -19.50 -11.39 -0.32
CA MET A 136 -20.74 -10.59 -0.23
C MET A 136 -21.24 -10.10 -1.61
N VAL A 137 -20.35 -9.91 -2.59
CA VAL A 137 -20.72 -9.60 -3.98
C VAL A 137 -20.81 -10.82 -4.89
N GLY A 138 -20.94 -12.03 -4.30
CA GLY A 138 -21.17 -13.29 -5.02
C GLY A 138 -19.91 -13.89 -5.66
N VAL A 139 -18.72 -13.52 -5.21
CA VAL A 139 -17.45 -14.05 -5.71
C VAL A 139 -16.75 -14.85 -4.62
N GLU A 140 -16.92 -16.16 -4.66
CA GLU A 140 -16.26 -17.05 -3.71
C GLU A 140 -14.74 -17.01 -3.82
N THR A 141 -14.10 -16.90 -2.67
CA THR A 141 -12.65 -16.94 -2.52
C THR A 141 -12.27 -17.30 -1.07
N THR A 142 -11.00 -17.53 -0.83
CA THR A 142 -10.47 -17.88 0.48
C THR A 142 -9.47 -16.82 0.94
N GLU A 143 -9.17 -16.80 2.25
CA GLU A 143 -8.10 -15.96 2.81
C GLU A 143 -6.75 -16.28 2.12
N ASP A 144 -6.46 -17.58 1.92
CA ASP A 144 -5.23 -18.04 1.28
C ASP A 144 -5.07 -17.50 -0.14
N GLU A 145 -6.12 -17.67 -0.97
CA GLU A 145 -6.11 -17.14 -2.32
C GLU A 145 -5.91 -15.61 -2.34
N MET A 146 -6.61 -14.90 -1.44
CA MET A 146 -6.47 -13.45 -1.36
C MET A 146 -5.12 -13.02 -0.77
N ALA A 147 -4.54 -13.77 0.16
CA ALA A 147 -3.18 -13.50 0.64
C ALA A 147 -2.15 -13.57 -0.50
N GLY A 148 -2.27 -14.54 -1.39
CA GLY A 148 -1.45 -14.64 -2.60
C GLY A 148 -1.70 -13.47 -3.57
N LEU A 149 -2.96 -13.14 -3.85
CA LEU A 149 -3.33 -12.07 -4.77
C LEU A 149 -2.95 -10.67 -4.27
N THR A 150 -3.05 -10.41 -2.98
CA THR A 150 -2.70 -9.13 -2.35
C THR A 150 -1.23 -9.05 -1.93
N GLY A 151 -0.46 -10.12 -2.14
CA GLY A 151 0.95 -10.19 -1.78
C GLY A 151 1.17 -9.97 -0.28
N THR A 152 0.28 -10.51 0.57
CA THR A 152 0.39 -10.45 2.03
C THR A 152 1.69 -11.08 2.50
N ARG A 153 2.38 -10.45 3.46
CA ARG A 153 3.65 -10.93 4.03
C ARG A 153 3.67 -10.83 5.56
N PRO A 154 4.37 -11.72 6.27
CA PRO A 154 4.31 -11.80 7.74
C PRO A 154 4.70 -10.53 8.48
N ILE A 155 5.70 -9.76 7.99
CA ILE A 155 6.16 -8.53 8.67
C ILE A 155 5.38 -7.31 8.20
N ALA A 156 5.04 -7.27 6.91
CA ALA A 156 4.50 -6.09 6.27
C ALA A 156 2.97 -6.10 6.16
N GLY A 157 2.34 -7.27 6.30
CA GLY A 157 0.95 -7.44 5.95
C GLY A 157 0.71 -7.20 4.46
N SER A 158 -0.31 -6.42 4.17
CA SER A 158 -0.62 -5.91 2.83
C SER A 158 -1.20 -4.48 2.93
N THR A 159 -1.44 -3.84 1.79
CA THR A 159 -1.89 -2.44 1.71
C THR A 159 -3.21 -2.33 0.96
N LEU A 160 -3.84 -1.14 1.03
CA LEU A 160 -5.07 -0.86 0.28
C LEU A 160 -4.86 -0.95 -1.24
N VAL A 161 -3.71 -0.51 -1.75
CA VAL A 161 -3.38 -0.59 -3.19
C VAL A 161 -3.23 -2.05 -3.62
N ARG A 162 -2.58 -2.88 -2.81
CA ARG A 162 -2.44 -4.31 -3.07
C ARG A 162 -3.77 -5.05 -2.92
N ALA A 163 -4.62 -4.64 -1.97
CA ALA A 163 -6.00 -5.12 -1.88
C ALA A 163 -6.76 -4.83 -3.18
N TYR A 164 -6.66 -3.57 -3.68
CA TYR A 164 -7.30 -3.15 -4.92
C TYR A 164 -6.78 -3.93 -6.14
N ASP A 165 -5.46 -4.15 -6.24
CA ASP A 165 -4.88 -4.99 -7.28
C ASP A 165 -5.39 -6.44 -7.22
N GLY A 166 -5.36 -7.05 -6.02
CA GLY A 166 -5.82 -8.43 -5.80
C GLY A 166 -7.29 -8.61 -6.14
N VAL A 167 -8.14 -7.69 -5.65
CA VAL A 167 -9.58 -7.69 -5.96
C VAL A 167 -9.83 -7.47 -7.45
N THR A 168 -9.11 -6.55 -8.10
CA THR A 168 -9.25 -6.28 -9.55
C THR A 168 -8.88 -7.50 -10.37
N ARG A 169 -7.83 -8.22 -10.00
CA ARG A 169 -7.44 -9.49 -10.66
C ARG A 169 -8.49 -10.59 -10.44
N LYS A 170 -9.04 -10.72 -9.22
CA LYS A 170 -10.08 -11.71 -8.92
C LYS A 170 -11.39 -11.44 -9.67
N LEU A 171 -11.69 -10.15 -9.93
CA LEU A 171 -12.87 -9.70 -10.67
C LEU A 171 -12.65 -9.64 -12.20
N ALA A 172 -11.48 -10.04 -12.70
CA ALA A 172 -11.21 -10.03 -14.13
C ALA A 172 -12.23 -10.90 -14.90
N GLY A 173 -12.84 -10.34 -15.95
CA GLY A 173 -13.86 -11.02 -16.75
C GLY A 173 -15.26 -11.13 -16.11
N ARG A 174 -15.48 -10.56 -14.91
CA ARG A 174 -16.79 -10.57 -14.24
C ARG A 174 -17.58 -9.31 -14.53
N ALA A 175 -18.91 -9.35 -14.28
CA ALA A 175 -19.81 -8.21 -14.42
C ALA A 175 -19.60 -7.11 -13.37
N THR A 176 -18.92 -7.44 -12.29
CA THR A 176 -18.56 -6.51 -11.21
C THR A 176 -17.12 -6.05 -11.36
N ARG A 177 -16.85 -4.78 -11.05
CA ARG A 177 -15.50 -4.21 -10.96
C ARG A 177 -15.28 -3.59 -9.59
N ALA A 178 -14.04 -3.55 -9.13
CA ALA A 178 -13.63 -2.72 -8.01
C ALA A 178 -13.33 -1.29 -8.47
N VAL A 179 -13.58 -0.32 -7.60
CA VAL A 179 -13.21 1.08 -7.80
C VAL A 179 -12.57 1.58 -6.51
N LEU A 180 -11.35 2.10 -6.60
CA LEU A 180 -10.67 2.77 -5.50
C LEU A 180 -10.93 4.27 -5.63
N LEU A 181 -11.43 4.88 -4.55
CA LEU A 181 -11.73 6.31 -4.49
C LEU A 181 -11.40 6.90 -3.11
N SER A 182 -11.19 8.20 -3.08
CA SER A 182 -11.19 8.98 -1.83
C SER A 182 -12.62 9.42 -1.53
N ALA A 183 -13.03 9.31 -0.26
CA ALA A 183 -14.34 9.70 0.21
C ALA A 183 -14.23 10.23 1.64
N GLU A 184 -15.00 11.25 1.98
CA GLU A 184 -15.18 11.68 3.36
C GLU A 184 -16.14 10.71 4.08
N VAL A 185 -16.10 10.69 5.42
CA VAL A 185 -16.96 9.77 6.21
C VAL A 185 -18.45 10.01 5.92
N ASP A 186 -18.83 11.26 5.69
CA ASP A 186 -20.21 11.63 5.38
C ASP A 186 -20.69 11.09 4.04
N ASP A 187 -19.81 10.93 3.07
CA ASP A 187 -20.12 10.40 1.75
C ASP A 187 -20.32 8.88 1.77
N LEU A 188 -19.74 8.16 2.76
CA LEU A 188 -19.78 6.70 2.81
C LEU A 188 -21.22 6.14 2.82
N ALA A 189 -22.15 6.86 3.44
CA ALA A 189 -23.56 6.46 3.47
C ALA A 189 -24.20 6.39 2.08
N THR A 190 -23.63 7.08 1.09
CA THR A 190 -24.15 7.14 -0.30
C THR A 190 -23.50 6.09 -1.20
N LEU A 191 -22.43 5.46 -0.75
CA LEU A 191 -21.66 4.48 -1.53
C LEU A 191 -22.24 3.07 -1.38
N PRO A 192 -22.11 2.24 -2.42
CA PRO A 192 -22.57 0.85 -2.35
C PRO A 192 -21.75 0.02 -1.36
N THR A 193 -22.43 -0.76 -0.53
CA THR A 193 -21.81 -1.74 0.37
C THR A 193 -21.77 -3.13 -0.28
N PRO A 194 -20.82 -4.01 0.07
CA PRO A 194 -19.75 -3.80 1.04
C PRO A 194 -18.65 -2.86 0.53
N MET A 195 -17.98 -2.14 1.43
CA MET A 195 -16.81 -1.33 1.12
C MET A 195 -15.59 -1.83 1.89
N LEU A 196 -14.42 -1.82 1.27
CA LEU A 196 -13.15 -2.11 1.95
C LEU A 196 -12.46 -0.78 2.29
N THR A 197 -12.03 -0.64 3.53
CA THR A 197 -11.22 0.51 3.96
C THR A 197 -10.19 0.12 5.01
N SER A 198 -9.25 1.02 5.27
CA SER A 198 -8.29 0.87 6.35
C SER A 198 -8.58 1.85 7.49
N LEU A 199 -8.45 1.36 8.71
CA LEU A 199 -8.48 2.15 9.93
C LEU A 199 -7.06 2.26 10.50
N ARG A 200 -6.73 3.41 11.09
CA ARG A 200 -5.48 3.59 11.84
C ARG A 200 -5.58 2.90 13.19
N LEU A 201 -4.62 2.04 13.49
CA LEU A 201 -4.41 1.46 14.81
C LEU A 201 -3.14 2.08 15.39
N GLY A 202 -3.28 3.18 16.14
CA GLY A 202 -2.14 3.94 16.63
C GLY A 202 -1.40 4.73 15.53
N GLN A 203 -0.09 4.97 15.72
CA GLN A 203 0.67 5.88 14.82
C GLN A 203 1.19 5.21 13.54
N ALA A 204 1.46 3.92 13.54
CA ALA A 204 2.17 3.25 12.44
C ALA A 204 1.42 2.06 11.82
N SER A 205 0.36 1.57 12.44
CA SER A 205 -0.36 0.39 11.99
C SER A 205 -1.69 0.76 11.35
N ARG A 206 -2.05 0.02 10.29
CA ARG A 206 -3.34 0.10 9.62
C ARG A 206 -4.00 -1.27 9.64
N HIS A 207 -5.30 -1.28 9.82
CA HIS A 207 -6.11 -2.50 9.86
C HIS A 207 -7.22 -2.39 8.82
N MET A 208 -7.37 -3.41 7.97
CA MET A 208 -8.40 -3.41 6.95
C MET A 208 -9.68 -4.02 7.48
N VAL A 209 -10.78 -3.33 7.23
CA VAL A 209 -12.14 -3.75 7.61
C VAL A 209 -13.08 -3.70 6.41
N VAL A 210 -14.22 -4.35 6.54
CA VAL A 210 -15.34 -4.25 5.59
C VAL A 210 -16.42 -3.38 6.20
N VAL A 211 -16.76 -2.27 5.57
CA VAL A 211 -17.90 -1.42 5.97
C VAL A 211 -19.17 -2.03 5.38
N LEU A 212 -20.12 -2.30 6.26
CA LEU A 212 -21.41 -2.90 5.93
C LEU A 212 -22.54 -1.89 5.90
N ASP A 213 -22.43 -0.85 6.75
CA ASP A 213 -23.36 0.29 6.80
C ASP A 213 -22.66 1.49 7.45
N ALA A 214 -22.85 2.68 6.90
CA ALA A 214 -22.31 3.94 7.40
C ALA A 214 -23.40 5.05 7.50
N GLY A 215 -24.67 4.69 7.42
CA GLY A 215 -25.78 5.65 7.35
C GLY A 215 -26.24 6.27 8.67
N GLY A 216 -25.70 5.87 9.82
CA GLY A 216 -26.17 6.28 11.14
C GLY A 216 -25.11 6.94 12.03
N GLU A 217 -25.44 7.09 13.31
CA GLU A 217 -24.52 7.56 14.35
C GLU A 217 -23.43 6.51 14.67
N THR A 218 -23.63 5.28 14.23
CA THR A 218 -22.65 4.19 14.32
C THR A 218 -22.39 3.64 12.93
N VAL A 219 -21.15 3.20 12.69
CA VAL A 219 -20.73 2.49 11.48
C VAL A 219 -20.71 1.00 11.77
N HIS A 220 -21.42 0.22 10.96
CA HIS A 220 -21.40 -1.23 11.04
C HIS A 220 -20.23 -1.77 10.22
N LEU A 221 -19.34 -2.48 10.88
CA LEU A 221 -18.13 -3.03 10.28
C LEU A 221 -18.13 -4.57 10.44
N PHE A 222 -17.50 -5.24 9.52
CA PHE A 222 -16.89 -6.53 9.79
C PHE A 222 -15.39 -6.34 9.94
N ASP A 223 -14.90 -6.62 11.14
CA ASP A 223 -13.48 -6.61 11.48
C ASP A 223 -12.95 -8.04 11.38
N PRO A 224 -11.98 -8.34 10.49
CA PRO A 224 -11.47 -9.69 10.33
C PRO A 224 -10.86 -10.31 11.59
N SER A 225 -10.47 -9.49 12.58
CA SER A 225 -9.87 -9.99 13.83
C SER A 225 -10.90 -10.42 14.89
N ILE A 226 -12.10 -9.81 14.88
CA ILE A 226 -13.08 -10.00 15.95
C ILE A 226 -14.52 -10.26 15.46
N GLY A 227 -14.78 -10.07 14.15
CA GLY A 227 -16.13 -10.26 13.57
C GLY A 227 -16.92 -8.96 13.46
N ASP A 228 -18.26 -9.07 13.54
CA ASP A 228 -19.16 -7.92 13.45
C ASP A 228 -18.92 -6.90 14.59
N ARG A 229 -18.84 -5.63 14.21
CA ARG A 229 -18.57 -4.53 15.14
C ARG A 229 -19.38 -3.30 14.77
N TRP A 230 -19.95 -2.65 15.79
CA TRP A 230 -20.56 -1.33 15.69
C TRP A 230 -19.62 -0.32 16.33
N MET A 231 -19.19 0.66 15.56
CA MET A 231 -18.26 1.70 15.99
C MET A 231 -18.97 3.06 15.97
N PRO A 232 -18.90 3.87 17.05
CA PRO A 232 -19.38 5.25 17.00
C PRO A 232 -18.76 5.99 15.79
N ARG A 233 -19.59 6.79 15.09
CA ARG A 233 -19.16 7.50 13.89
C ARG A 233 -17.96 8.40 14.12
N ALA A 234 -17.90 9.07 15.28
CA ALA A 234 -16.75 9.91 15.63
C ALA A 234 -15.44 9.11 15.79
N ASP A 235 -15.51 7.90 16.38
CA ASP A 235 -14.35 7.01 16.54
C ASP A 235 -13.89 6.47 15.19
N PHE A 236 -14.86 6.14 14.32
CA PHE A 236 -14.56 5.70 12.97
C PHE A 236 -13.89 6.81 12.16
N ASP A 237 -14.40 8.05 12.20
CA ASP A 237 -13.84 9.20 11.52
C ASP A 237 -12.40 9.48 11.96
N ALA A 238 -12.15 9.46 13.26
CA ALA A 238 -10.80 9.63 13.82
C ALA A 238 -9.79 8.56 13.33
N ALA A 239 -10.27 7.33 13.05
CA ALA A 239 -9.45 6.21 12.60
C ALA A 239 -9.39 6.08 11.08
N TYR A 240 -10.37 6.56 10.36
CA TYR A 240 -10.52 6.40 8.92
C TYR A 240 -9.36 7.05 8.13
N VAL A 241 -8.95 6.43 7.03
CA VAL A 241 -7.82 6.93 6.22
C VAL A 241 -8.24 7.70 4.96
N GLY A 242 -9.54 7.95 4.76
CA GLY A 242 -10.04 8.76 3.65
C GLY A 242 -10.14 8.02 2.31
N GLN A 243 -10.04 6.69 2.28
CA GLN A 243 -10.02 5.91 1.04
C GLN A 243 -10.82 4.62 1.18
N VAL A 244 -11.59 4.29 0.12
CA VAL A 244 -12.39 3.06 0.07
C VAL A 244 -12.26 2.35 -1.27
N ILE A 245 -12.42 1.04 -1.24
CA ILE A 245 -12.68 0.21 -2.42
C ILE A 245 -14.16 -0.16 -2.40
N VAL A 246 -14.88 0.22 -3.43
CA VAL A 246 -16.28 -0.14 -3.65
C VAL A 246 -16.41 -1.10 -4.82
N PHE A 247 -17.54 -1.81 -4.86
CA PHE A 247 -17.88 -2.75 -5.93
C PHE A 247 -19.02 -2.16 -6.78
N ALA A 248 -18.80 -2.03 -8.05
CA ALA A 248 -19.77 -1.46 -8.98
C ALA A 248 -19.98 -2.37 -10.20
N PRO A 249 -21.15 -2.34 -10.86
CA PRO A 249 -21.30 -3.00 -12.14
C PRO A 249 -20.25 -2.51 -13.14
N ARG A 250 -19.74 -3.42 -13.97
CA ARG A 250 -18.93 -3.03 -15.10
C ARG A 250 -19.90 -2.50 -16.15
N GLY A 251 -19.88 -1.19 -16.39
CA GLY A 251 -20.69 -0.58 -17.45
C GLY A 251 -20.42 -1.30 -18.78
N GLY A 252 -21.48 -1.59 -19.50
CA GLY A 252 -21.41 -2.12 -20.87
C GLY A 252 -20.85 -1.09 -21.84
#